data_1d57ccb13d482d3c81dc3c396c908750
#
_entry.id   1d57ccb13d482d3c81dc3c396c908750
#
_cell.length_a   1.000
_cell.length_b   1.000
_cell.length_c   1.000
_cell.angle_alpha   90.00
_cell.angle_beta   90.00
_cell.angle_gamma   90.00
#
_symmetry.space_group_name_H-M   'P 1'
#
loop_
_entity.id
_entity.type
_entity.pdbx_description
1 polymer ?
#
loop_
_entity_poly.entity_id
_entity_poly.type
_entity_poly.pdbx_seq_one_letter_code
_entity_poly.pdbx_strand_id
1 'polypeptide(L)'
;MEQVGQRLRFLREKAHLTQAKIAELLGTRQPAINRYEHGQAAAPFSILRGYADYFDVSLDYIFGRTDEPRGKLYEYKPNLANDPEMKKFVEMCFDPGSAMNEKLKQAVFDMLGEAEK
;
A
#
# COMPACT_ATOMS: atom_id res chain seq x y z
N MET A 1 3.73 16.79 15.89
CA MET A 1 4.28 15.43 15.68
C MET A 1 3.58 14.34 16.47
N GLU A 2 2.66 14.69 17.35
CA GLU A 2 1.86 13.69 18.08
C GLU A 2 1.09 12.76 17.15
N GLN A 3 0.49 13.30 16.11
CA GLN A 3 -0.29 12.53 15.15
C GLN A 3 0.57 11.48 14.42
N VAL A 4 1.78 11.84 14.05
CA VAL A 4 2.74 10.91 13.43
C VAL A 4 3.09 9.81 14.42
N GLY A 5 3.42 10.18 15.66
CA GLY A 5 3.76 9.22 16.70
C GLY A 5 2.65 8.21 16.97
N GLN A 6 1.41 8.67 17.01
CA GLN A 6 0.24 7.79 17.18
C GLN A 6 0.09 6.79 16.04
N ARG A 7 0.33 7.21 14.78
CA ARG A 7 0.30 6.31 13.62
C ARG A 7 1.40 5.26 13.70
N LEU A 8 2.62 5.67 14.05
CA LEU A 8 3.74 4.74 14.21
C LEU A 8 3.46 3.69 15.28
N ARG A 9 2.92 4.13 16.41
CA ARG A 9 2.54 3.23 17.49
C ARG A 9 1.43 2.27 17.07
N PHE A 10 0.41 2.78 16.38
CA PHE A 10 -0.69 1.96 15.89
C PHE A 10 -0.20 0.87 14.95
N LEU A 11 0.67 1.21 14.00
CA LEU A 11 1.25 0.23 13.06
C LEU A 11 2.01 -0.86 13.80
N ARG A 12 2.83 -0.46 14.77
CA ARG A 12 3.63 -1.38 15.57
C ARG A 12 2.73 -2.34 16.40
N GLU A 13 1.78 -1.78 17.12
CA GLU A 13 0.89 -2.56 17.99
C GLU A 13 0.01 -3.52 17.19
N LYS A 14 -0.49 -3.08 16.03
CA LYS A 14 -1.29 -3.91 15.15
C LYS A 14 -0.52 -5.13 14.64
N ALA A 15 0.79 -4.98 14.46
CA ALA A 15 1.68 -6.07 14.05
C ALA A 15 2.20 -6.89 15.23
N HIS A 16 1.77 -6.57 16.46
CA HIS A 16 2.20 -7.25 17.69
C HIS A 16 3.71 -7.18 17.91
N LEU A 17 4.33 -6.06 17.54
CA LEU A 17 5.76 -5.84 17.71
C LEU A 17 6.03 -4.99 18.94
N THR A 18 7.13 -5.27 19.64
CA THR A 18 7.63 -4.42 20.71
C THR A 18 8.40 -3.25 20.15
N GLN A 19 8.56 -2.18 20.96
CA GLN A 19 9.42 -1.04 20.57
C GLN A 19 10.85 -1.51 20.28
N ALA A 20 11.36 -2.43 21.08
CA ALA A 20 12.71 -2.98 20.88
C ALA A 20 12.83 -3.72 19.55
N LYS A 21 11.80 -4.47 19.18
CA LYS A 21 11.81 -5.23 17.93
C LYS A 21 11.77 -4.33 16.69
N ILE A 22 10.89 -3.33 16.70
CA ILE A 22 10.83 -2.39 15.56
C ILE A 22 12.11 -1.56 15.47
N ALA A 23 12.71 -1.21 16.61
CA ALA A 23 14.01 -0.51 16.63
C ALA A 23 15.09 -1.34 15.95
N GLU A 24 15.15 -2.63 16.26
CA GLU A 24 16.09 -3.56 15.64
C GLU A 24 15.87 -3.63 14.12
N LEU A 25 14.62 -3.78 13.69
CA LEU A 25 14.27 -3.87 12.28
C LEU A 25 14.63 -2.61 11.49
N LEU A 26 14.51 -1.45 12.10
CA LEU A 26 14.77 -0.17 11.46
C LEU A 26 16.19 0.35 11.68
N GLY A 27 17.02 -0.37 12.40
CA GLY A 27 18.41 0.03 12.65
C GLY A 27 18.57 1.20 13.62
N THR A 28 17.66 1.32 14.57
CA THR A 28 17.70 2.36 15.61
C THR A 28 17.61 1.72 17.00
N ARG A 29 17.39 2.52 18.03
CA ARG A 29 17.32 2.05 19.42
C ARG A 29 15.92 2.26 19.99
N GLN A 30 15.55 1.39 20.94
CA GLN A 30 14.22 1.42 21.57
C GLN A 30 13.88 2.79 22.20
N PRO A 31 14.78 3.49 22.92
CA PRO A 31 14.44 4.81 23.45
C PRO A 31 14.08 5.84 22.37
N ALA A 32 14.69 5.75 21.19
CA ALA A 32 14.35 6.62 20.07
C ALA A 32 12.93 6.34 19.58
N ILE A 33 12.56 5.09 19.41
CA ILE A 33 11.19 4.69 19.02
C ILE A 33 10.17 5.24 20.02
N ASN A 34 10.46 5.09 21.32
CA ASN A 34 9.59 5.58 22.37
C ASN A 34 9.33 7.09 22.24
N ARG A 35 10.38 7.87 21.99
CA ARG A 35 10.25 9.33 21.79
C ARG A 35 9.43 9.69 20.57
N TYR A 36 9.61 8.95 19.47
CA TYR A 36 8.83 9.19 18.25
C TYR A 36 7.34 8.91 18.48
N GLU A 37 7.03 7.82 19.16
CA GLU A 37 5.64 7.43 19.44
C GLU A 37 4.93 8.42 20.39
N HIS A 38 5.68 9.05 21.29
CA HIS A 38 5.12 10.02 22.23
C HIS A 38 5.18 11.47 21.73
N GLY A 39 5.64 11.70 20.53
CA GLY A 39 5.75 13.04 19.96
C GLY A 39 6.83 13.91 20.60
N GLN A 40 7.75 13.31 21.35
CA GLN A 40 8.85 14.03 22.02
C GLN A 40 9.99 14.36 21.07
N ALA A 41 10.09 13.64 19.95
CA ALA A 41 11.08 13.87 18.92
C ALA A 41 10.47 13.55 17.56
N ALA A 42 10.93 14.25 16.52
CA ALA A 42 10.54 13.94 15.15
C ALA A 42 11.39 12.79 14.63
N ALA A 43 10.75 11.78 14.07
CA ALA A 43 11.48 10.66 13.47
C ALA A 43 12.22 11.14 12.21
N PRO A 44 13.50 10.75 12.03
CA PRO A 44 14.22 11.06 10.81
C PRO A 44 13.52 10.46 9.59
N PHE A 45 13.77 11.07 8.44
CA PHE A 45 13.18 10.62 7.18
C PHE A 45 13.47 9.14 6.91
N SER A 46 14.68 8.69 7.20
CA SER A 46 15.07 7.29 7.03
C SER A 46 14.23 6.32 7.88
N ILE A 47 13.88 6.73 9.09
CA ILE A 47 13.04 5.92 9.98
C ILE A 47 11.59 5.90 9.47
N LEU A 48 11.05 7.04 9.06
CA LEU A 48 9.70 7.11 8.48
C LEU A 48 9.60 6.25 7.22
N ARG A 49 10.62 6.31 6.37
CA ARG A 49 10.68 5.46 5.18
C ARG A 49 10.73 3.98 5.56
N GLY A 50 11.48 3.64 6.60
CA GLY A 50 11.54 2.27 7.11
C GLY A 50 10.19 1.74 7.55
N TYR A 51 9.41 2.55 8.27
CA TYR A 51 8.03 2.19 8.65
C TYR A 51 7.16 1.99 7.42
N ALA A 52 7.24 2.93 6.47
CA ALA A 52 6.43 2.85 5.25
C ALA A 52 6.73 1.58 4.47
N ASP A 53 8.00 1.24 4.31
CA ASP A 53 8.43 0.05 3.56
C ASP A 53 8.10 -1.23 4.31
N TYR A 54 8.33 -1.28 5.62
CA TYR A 54 8.09 -2.49 6.42
C TYR A 54 6.60 -2.84 6.50
N PHE A 55 5.76 -1.85 6.74
CA PHE A 55 4.31 -2.05 6.88
C PHE A 55 3.56 -1.90 5.56
N ASP A 56 4.24 -1.56 4.49
CA ASP A 56 3.66 -1.33 3.17
C ASP A 56 2.52 -0.31 3.24
N VAL A 57 2.81 0.83 3.84
CA VAL A 57 1.87 1.95 3.95
C VAL A 57 2.48 3.20 3.33
N SER A 58 1.63 4.15 2.95
CA SER A 58 2.10 5.42 2.39
C SER A 58 2.60 6.37 3.48
N LEU A 59 3.50 7.27 3.12
CA LEU A 59 3.91 8.35 4.02
C LEU A 59 2.75 9.29 4.33
N ASP A 60 1.82 9.48 3.40
CA ASP A 60 0.62 10.28 3.65
C ASP A 60 -0.20 9.71 4.80
N TYR A 61 -0.33 8.39 4.87
CA TYR A 61 -1.00 7.72 5.98
C TYR A 61 -0.25 7.97 7.30
N ILE A 62 1.06 7.83 7.31
CA ILE A 62 1.88 8.06 8.50
C ILE A 62 1.75 9.52 8.98
N PHE A 63 1.71 10.47 8.05
CA PHE A 63 1.56 11.90 8.39
C PHE A 63 0.12 12.27 8.77
N GLY A 64 -0.83 11.35 8.67
CA GLY A 64 -2.23 11.63 9.01
C GLY A 64 -2.98 12.43 7.95
N ARG A 65 -2.45 12.52 6.74
CA ARG A 65 -3.10 13.22 5.62
C ARG A 65 -4.24 12.41 5.01
N THR A 66 -4.23 11.11 5.24
CA THR A 66 -5.28 10.19 4.80
C THR A 66 -5.45 9.09 5.84
N ASP A 67 -6.64 8.52 5.93
CA ASP A 67 -6.91 7.35 6.75
C ASP A 67 -6.75 6.04 5.97
N GLU A 68 -6.51 6.13 4.65
CA GLU A 68 -6.24 4.98 3.80
C GLU A 68 -4.77 4.60 3.91
N PRO A 69 -4.43 3.39 4.40
CA PRO A 69 -3.03 3.00 4.58
C PRO A 69 -2.20 3.08 3.30
N ARG A 70 -2.79 2.74 2.16
CA ARG A 70 -2.09 2.80 0.87
C ARG A 70 -2.00 4.20 0.29
N GLY A 71 -2.79 5.16 0.81
CA GLY A 71 -2.83 6.52 0.30
C GLY A 71 -3.44 6.60 -1.09
N LYS A 72 -3.61 7.82 -1.58
CA LYS A 72 -4.23 8.05 -2.89
C LYS A 72 -3.38 7.62 -4.07
N LEU A 73 -2.05 7.55 -3.89
CA LEU A 73 -1.15 7.15 -4.96
C LEU A 73 -1.30 5.68 -5.36
N TYR A 74 -1.76 4.83 -4.43
CA TYR A 74 -2.00 3.42 -4.70
C TYR A 74 -3.41 3.15 -5.22
N GLU A 75 -4.28 4.15 -5.22
CA GLU A 75 -5.63 4.08 -5.79
C GLU A 75 -5.65 4.65 -7.20
N TYR A 76 -4.64 4.33 -8.00
CA TYR A 76 -4.66 4.76 -9.39
C TYR A 76 -5.81 4.05 -10.11
N LYS A 77 -6.89 4.80 -10.32
CA LYS A 77 -7.99 4.39 -11.18
C LYS A 77 -7.81 5.13 -12.48
N PRO A 78 -7.35 4.44 -13.54
CA PRO A 78 -7.25 5.11 -14.83
C PRO A 78 -8.63 5.64 -15.21
N ASN A 79 -8.69 6.88 -15.63
CA ASN A 79 -9.95 7.48 -16.05
C ASN A 79 -10.29 6.98 -17.46
N LEU A 80 -10.79 5.76 -17.53
CA LEU A 80 -11.12 5.08 -18.77
C LEU A 80 -12.20 5.80 -19.56
N ALA A 81 -13.04 6.59 -18.85
CA ALA A 81 -14.12 7.34 -19.49
C ALA A 81 -13.61 8.47 -20.40
N ASN A 82 -12.39 8.97 -20.14
CA ASN A 82 -11.81 10.08 -20.90
C ASN A 82 -10.79 9.64 -21.95
N ASP A 83 -10.53 8.34 -22.06
CA ASP A 83 -9.62 7.79 -23.06
C ASP A 83 -10.41 6.95 -24.05
N PRO A 84 -10.65 7.47 -25.28
CA PRO A 84 -11.44 6.74 -26.29
C PRO A 84 -10.82 5.41 -26.72
N GLU A 85 -9.49 5.31 -26.75
CA GLU A 85 -8.81 4.08 -27.13
C GLU A 85 -8.96 3.00 -26.07
N MET A 86 -8.79 3.36 -24.79
CA MET A 86 -8.98 2.43 -23.68
C MET A 86 -10.43 1.98 -23.56
N LYS A 87 -11.38 2.91 -23.75
CA LYS A 87 -12.80 2.59 -23.75
C LYS A 87 -13.13 1.58 -24.84
N LYS A 88 -12.61 1.80 -26.04
CA LYS A 88 -12.79 0.89 -27.17
C LYS A 88 -12.17 -0.47 -26.89
N PHE A 89 -10.99 -0.51 -26.28
CA PHE A 89 -10.32 -1.76 -25.88
C PHE A 89 -11.16 -2.54 -24.88
N VAL A 90 -11.70 -1.86 -23.86
CA VAL A 90 -12.57 -2.49 -22.85
C VAL A 90 -13.85 -3.04 -23.51
N GLU A 91 -14.47 -2.27 -24.40
CA GLU A 91 -15.65 -2.73 -25.14
C GLU A 91 -15.36 -3.99 -25.97
N MET A 92 -14.21 -4.04 -26.62
CA MET A 92 -13.79 -5.22 -27.38
C MET A 92 -13.59 -6.45 -26.48
N CYS A 93 -13.10 -6.27 -25.25
CA CYS A 93 -12.94 -7.39 -24.30
C CYS A 93 -14.28 -7.99 -23.90
N PHE A 94 -15.34 -7.18 -23.84
CA PHE A 94 -16.69 -7.62 -23.45
C PHE A 94 -17.59 -7.96 -24.61
N ASP A 95 -17.15 -7.75 -25.86
CA ASP A 95 -17.93 -8.16 -27.04
C ASP A 95 -17.74 -9.66 -27.29
N PRO A 96 -18.82 -10.48 -27.16
CA PRO A 96 -18.71 -11.93 -27.31
C PRO A 96 -18.18 -12.39 -28.67
N GLY A 97 -18.32 -11.56 -29.69
CA GLY A 97 -17.87 -11.90 -31.04
C GLY A 97 -16.46 -11.46 -31.36
N SER A 98 -15.77 -10.77 -30.45
CA SER A 98 -14.45 -10.22 -30.73
C SER A 98 -13.34 -11.25 -30.46
N ALA A 99 -12.25 -11.15 -31.22
CA ALA A 99 -11.06 -11.97 -31.00
C ALA A 99 -10.41 -11.68 -29.65
N MET A 100 -10.51 -10.44 -29.17
CA MET A 100 -9.95 -10.03 -27.88
C MET A 100 -10.72 -10.68 -26.73
N ASN A 101 -12.06 -10.82 -26.84
CA ASN A 101 -12.88 -11.49 -25.84
C ASN A 101 -12.47 -12.97 -25.73
N GLU A 102 -12.25 -13.65 -26.85
CA GLU A 102 -11.81 -15.05 -26.85
C GLU A 102 -10.43 -15.21 -26.19
N LYS A 103 -9.49 -14.31 -26.48
CA LYS A 103 -8.17 -14.33 -25.88
C LYS A 103 -8.25 -14.10 -24.37
N LEU A 104 -9.09 -13.18 -23.92
CA LEU A 104 -9.27 -12.89 -22.51
C LEU A 104 -9.85 -14.11 -21.78
N LYS A 105 -10.89 -14.74 -22.36
CA LYS A 105 -11.47 -15.95 -21.80
C LYS A 105 -10.45 -17.06 -21.67
N GLN A 106 -9.65 -17.28 -22.71
CA GLN A 106 -8.62 -18.32 -22.70
C GLN A 106 -7.57 -18.03 -21.61
N ALA A 107 -7.13 -16.80 -21.47
CA ALA A 107 -6.18 -16.40 -20.43
C ALA A 107 -6.72 -16.67 -19.03
N VAL A 108 -8.00 -16.34 -18.79
CA VAL A 108 -8.66 -16.57 -17.50
C VAL A 108 -8.76 -18.07 -17.20
N PHE A 109 -9.16 -18.88 -18.19
CA PHE A 109 -9.25 -20.34 -18.02
C PHE A 109 -7.89 -20.97 -17.75
N ASP A 110 -6.85 -20.50 -18.42
CA ASP A 110 -5.49 -20.99 -18.19
C ASP A 110 -5.03 -20.68 -16.76
N MET A 111 -5.31 -19.48 -16.28
CA MET A 111 -4.99 -19.07 -14.90
C MET A 111 -5.76 -19.92 -13.87
N LEU A 112 -7.04 -20.20 -14.12
CA LEU A 112 -7.85 -21.04 -13.23
C LEU A 112 -7.36 -22.48 -13.23
N GLY A 113 -6.97 -22.99 -14.38
CA GLY A 113 -6.40 -24.33 -14.50
C GLY A 113 -5.09 -24.47 -13.72
N GLU A 114 -4.25 -23.47 -13.73
CA GLU A 114 -3.02 -23.44 -12.94
C GLU A 114 -3.31 -23.36 -11.44
N ALA A 115 -4.34 -22.60 -11.05
CA ALA A 115 -4.71 -22.44 -9.65
C ALA A 115 -5.27 -23.74 -9.04
N GLU A 116 -5.85 -24.61 -9.84
CA GLU A 116 -6.43 -25.90 -9.39
C GLU A 116 -5.37 -27.01 -9.29
N LYS A 117 -4.19 -26.78 -9.79
CA LYS A 117 -3.07 -27.71 -9.66
C LYS A 117 -2.31 -27.48 -8.37
#